data_4178952cfd7b7d4fa67bee44eab545e4
#
_entry.id   4178952cfd7b7d4fa67bee44eab545e4
#
_cell.length_a   1.000
_cell.length_b   1.000
_cell.length_c   1.000
_cell.angle_alpha   90.00
_cell.angle_beta   90.00
_cell.angle_gamma   90.00
#
_symmetry.space_group_name_H-M   'P 1'
#
loop_
_entity.id
_entity.type
_entity.pdbx_description
1 polymer ?
#
loop_
_entity_poly.entity_id
_entity_poly.type
_entity_poly.pdbx_seq_one_letter_code
_entity_poly.pdbx_strand_id
1 'polypeptide(L)'
;METLHVVTCVANPLGWRSREALARRAIAAWLRAPEVSVSLVEATYGSRALALTDLAGERMTHIGVRATTLAWSKECLLNIGISRLPAHAEKIATIDADVTFRRPHWAAATLAALDLYPVVQTWDTAYDLGPNDEHIQTHKSFASAWHSGAPVVAGGAKFWRFSGGGYEYPHPGYAWGWRRRTLDRIGGLFELGGMGSGDHHMALGMVGHAGASLPGGVTAAYRAGVVAWSDRARIEINGKLGVVHGTIEHPFHGRKSDRAYEGRWDMFLRHGFDPMTDLKRNLSGVIEFAGNKPDLERAFDRYLRAREEDVNTLT
;
A
#
# COMPACT_ATOMS: atom_id res chain seq x y z
N MET A 1 10.28 -6.26 25.98
CA MET A 1 9.89 -5.04 25.22
C MET A 1 8.83 -5.45 24.24
N GLU A 2 7.75 -4.68 24.10
CA GLU A 2 6.71 -4.96 23.10
C GLU A 2 7.26 -4.76 21.70
N THR A 3 6.88 -5.60 20.73
CA THR A 3 7.41 -5.58 19.37
C THR A 3 6.36 -5.06 18.39
N LEU A 4 6.72 -4.09 17.55
CA LEU A 4 5.98 -3.70 16.37
C LEU A 4 6.44 -4.57 15.19
N HIS A 5 5.57 -5.45 14.72
CA HIS A 5 5.85 -6.31 13.58
C HIS A 5 5.56 -5.56 12.27
N VAL A 6 6.60 -5.07 11.63
CA VAL A 6 6.48 -4.39 10.33
C VAL A 6 6.39 -5.44 9.23
N VAL A 7 5.36 -5.36 8.42
CA VAL A 7 5.21 -6.14 7.19
C VAL A 7 5.31 -5.19 6.01
N THR A 8 6.21 -5.50 5.09
CA THR A 8 6.40 -4.75 3.87
C THR A 8 6.54 -5.68 2.67
N CYS A 9 6.40 -5.16 1.47
CA CYS A 9 6.58 -5.96 0.28
C CYS A 9 7.30 -5.21 -0.83
N VAL A 10 8.03 -5.96 -1.65
CA VAL A 10 8.65 -5.49 -2.89
C VAL A 10 8.18 -6.36 -4.04
N ALA A 11 7.42 -5.76 -4.95
CA ALA A 11 7.05 -6.35 -6.23
C ALA A 11 7.82 -5.61 -7.32
N ASN A 12 8.84 -6.26 -7.89
CA ASN A 12 9.72 -5.64 -8.89
C ASN A 12 9.71 -6.41 -10.23
N PRO A 13 8.58 -6.37 -10.98
CA PRO A 13 8.43 -7.18 -12.20
C PRO A 13 9.37 -6.78 -13.32
N LEU A 14 9.81 -5.53 -13.37
CA LEU A 14 10.67 -5.02 -14.43
C LEU A 14 12.14 -4.90 -14.02
N GLY A 15 12.46 -5.13 -12.74
CA GLY A 15 13.83 -5.11 -12.21
C GLY A 15 14.40 -3.70 -12.05
N TRP A 16 13.56 -2.75 -11.64
CA TRP A 16 14.02 -1.40 -11.31
C TRP A 16 14.98 -1.39 -10.11
N ARG A 17 16.15 -0.78 -10.29
CA ARG A 17 17.17 -0.67 -9.23
C ARG A 17 16.71 0.25 -8.10
N SER A 18 15.95 1.28 -8.43
CA SER A 18 15.40 2.23 -7.47
C SER A 18 14.58 1.55 -6.39
N ARG A 19 13.71 0.59 -6.75
CA ARG A 19 12.89 -0.15 -5.78
C ARG A 19 13.70 -0.95 -4.78
N GLU A 20 14.74 -1.62 -5.25
CA GLU A 20 15.63 -2.41 -4.39
C GLU A 20 16.45 -1.51 -3.46
N ALA A 21 17.01 -0.42 -3.99
CA ALA A 21 17.79 0.54 -3.21
C ALA A 21 16.95 1.22 -2.12
N LEU A 22 15.72 1.64 -2.46
CA LEU A 22 14.82 2.28 -1.52
C LEU A 22 14.34 1.31 -0.43
N ALA A 23 14.03 0.06 -0.78
CA ALA A 23 13.66 -0.95 0.20
C ALA A 23 14.79 -1.21 1.20
N ARG A 24 16.03 -1.34 0.74
CA ARG A 24 17.20 -1.49 1.61
C ARG A 24 17.37 -0.29 2.56
N ARG A 25 17.27 0.93 2.02
CA ARG A 25 17.35 2.18 2.80
C ARG A 25 16.27 2.25 3.88
N ALA A 26 15.02 1.97 3.51
CA ALA A 26 13.87 2.04 4.41
C ALA A 26 13.96 0.98 5.52
N ILE A 27 14.20 -0.28 5.19
CA ILE A 27 14.33 -1.38 6.15
C ILE A 27 15.47 -1.12 7.13
N ALA A 28 16.63 -0.68 6.66
CA ALA A 28 17.75 -0.33 7.52
C ALA A 28 17.40 0.83 8.48
N ALA A 29 16.59 1.79 8.02
CA ALA A 29 16.11 2.89 8.85
C ALA A 29 15.12 2.41 9.92
N TRP A 30 14.19 1.51 9.60
CA TRP A 30 13.22 0.99 10.56
C TRP A 30 13.89 0.12 11.64
N LEU A 31 14.86 -0.70 11.26
CA LEU A 31 15.59 -1.58 12.19
C LEU A 31 16.49 -0.83 13.19
N ARG A 32 16.67 0.50 13.05
CA ARG A 32 17.29 1.33 14.10
C ARG A 32 16.43 1.41 15.37
N ALA A 33 15.10 1.25 15.25
CA ALA A 33 14.21 1.16 16.40
C ALA A 33 14.30 -0.26 17.00
N PRO A 34 14.68 -0.42 18.27
CA PRO A 34 14.91 -1.75 18.89
C PRO A 34 13.63 -2.57 19.01
N GLU A 35 12.47 -1.94 19.10
CA GLU A 35 11.14 -2.57 19.17
C GLU A 35 10.62 -3.06 17.82
N VAL A 36 11.32 -2.80 16.70
CA VAL A 36 10.88 -3.20 15.37
C VAL A 36 11.44 -4.56 14.96
N SER A 37 10.57 -5.43 14.46
CA SER A 37 10.94 -6.58 13.62
C SER A 37 10.30 -6.42 12.24
N VAL A 38 10.97 -6.88 11.19
CA VAL A 38 10.52 -6.70 9.79
C VAL A 38 10.29 -8.04 9.12
N SER A 39 9.17 -8.18 8.43
CA SER A 39 8.90 -9.26 7.47
C SER A 39 8.76 -8.66 6.09
N LEU A 40 9.72 -8.94 5.21
CA LEU A 40 9.71 -8.52 3.81
C LEU A 40 9.19 -9.64 2.94
N VAL A 41 8.13 -9.37 2.20
CA VAL A 41 7.67 -10.26 1.12
C VAL A 41 8.20 -9.74 -0.21
N GLU A 42 9.12 -10.48 -0.78
CA GLU A 42 9.67 -10.17 -2.11
C GLU A 42 9.02 -11.04 -3.17
N ALA A 43 8.35 -10.40 -4.14
CA ALA A 43 7.80 -11.07 -5.30
C ALA A 43 8.76 -10.97 -6.49
N THR A 44 9.22 -12.12 -6.98
CA THR A 44 9.98 -12.23 -8.22
C THR A 44 9.11 -12.72 -9.36
N TYR A 45 9.50 -12.41 -10.59
CA TYR A 45 8.68 -12.65 -11.79
C TYR A 45 9.48 -13.45 -12.84
N GLY A 46 8.83 -14.46 -13.42
CA GLY A 46 9.48 -15.34 -14.40
C GLY A 46 10.67 -16.07 -13.79
N SER A 47 11.83 -16.03 -14.44
CA SER A 47 13.07 -16.68 -14.01
C SER A 47 13.99 -15.81 -13.15
N ARG A 48 13.58 -14.58 -12.80
CA ARG A 48 14.42 -13.67 -12.02
C ARG A 48 14.69 -14.24 -10.63
N ALA A 49 15.91 -14.00 -10.15
CA ALA A 49 16.28 -14.30 -8.78
C ALA A 49 15.67 -13.28 -7.80
N LEU A 50 15.56 -13.67 -6.55
CA LEU A 50 15.27 -12.76 -5.44
C LEU A 50 16.50 -11.87 -5.19
N ALA A 51 16.29 -10.55 -5.03
CA ALA A 51 17.36 -9.57 -4.93
C ALA A 51 17.68 -9.13 -3.50
N LEU A 52 16.77 -9.42 -2.54
CA LEU A 52 16.83 -8.89 -1.18
C LEU A 52 17.03 -9.97 -0.10
N THR A 53 17.42 -11.18 -0.49
CA THR A 53 17.62 -12.33 0.43
C THR A 53 18.72 -12.09 1.47
N ASP A 54 19.71 -11.28 1.15
CA ASP A 54 20.83 -10.89 2.01
C ASP A 54 20.41 -9.97 3.17
N LEU A 55 19.20 -9.41 3.14
CA LEU A 55 18.66 -8.62 4.25
C LEU A 55 18.19 -9.48 5.43
N ALA A 56 18.03 -10.81 5.24
CA ALA A 56 17.59 -11.71 6.31
C ALA A 56 18.55 -11.67 7.51
N GLY A 57 17.99 -11.63 8.72
CA GLY A 57 18.75 -11.54 9.96
C GLY A 57 17.87 -11.71 11.19
N GLU A 58 18.41 -11.47 12.39
CA GLU A 58 17.73 -11.73 13.67
C GLU A 58 16.34 -11.06 13.77
N ARG A 59 16.23 -9.80 13.35
CA ARG A 59 14.97 -9.04 13.36
C ARG A 59 14.38 -8.82 11.98
N MET A 60 14.86 -9.56 10.99
CA MET A 60 14.44 -9.40 9.59
C MET A 60 14.18 -10.76 8.96
N THR A 61 12.91 -11.04 8.65
CA THR A 61 12.50 -12.25 7.93
C THR A 61 12.28 -11.90 6.46
N HIS A 62 12.94 -12.64 5.56
CA HIS A 62 12.72 -12.54 4.13
C HIS A 62 11.81 -13.68 3.65
N ILE A 63 10.77 -13.34 2.91
CA ILE A 63 9.77 -14.26 2.37
C ILE A 63 9.75 -14.11 0.85
N GLY A 64 10.39 -15.03 0.15
CA GLY A 64 10.38 -15.06 -1.32
C GLY A 64 9.11 -15.72 -1.86
N VAL A 65 8.45 -15.06 -2.82
CA VAL A 65 7.32 -15.61 -3.57
C VAL A 65 7.54 -15.39 -5.06
N ARG A 66 6.88 -16.19 -5.90
CA ARG A 66 7.01 -16.09 -7.35
C ARG A 66 5.66 -15.83 -8.00
N ALA A 67 5.64 -14.87 -8.93
CA ALA A 67 4.49 -14.56 -9.77
C ALA A 67 4.83 -14.79 -11.24
N THR A 68 3.82 -15.12 -12.04
CA THR A 68 3.95 -15.33 -13.48
C THR A 68 3.34 -14.20 -14.31
N THR A 69 2.41 -13.46 -13.76
CA THR A 69 1.78 -12.29 -14.40
C THR A 69 2.02 -11.00 -13.61
N LEU A 70 1.79 -9.86 -14.26
CA LEU A 70 2.15 -8.54 -13.74
C LEU A 70 1.00 -7.84 -12.98
N ALA A 71 0.03 -8.56 -12.45
CA ALA A 71 -1.06 -7.95 -11.65
C ALA A 71 -0.52 -7.16 -10.46
N TRP A 72 -1.25 -6.10 -10.06
CA TRP A 72 -0.93 -5.38 -8.84
C TRP A 72 -1.26 -6.22 -7.62
N SER A 73 -0.26 -6.63 -6.88
CA SER A 73 -0.39 -7.60 -5.80
C SER A 73 0.05 -7.09 -4.43
N LYS A 74 0.21 -5.78 -4.23
CA LYS A 74 0.73 -5.19 -2.97
C LYS A 74 0.01 -5.72 -1.74
N GLU A 75 -1.31 -5.54 -1.68
CA GLU A 75 -2.12 -5.93 -0.52
C GLU A 75 -2.12 -7.45 -0.32
N CYS A 76 -2.09 -8.23 -1.41
CA CYS A 76 -1.94 -9.69 -1.36
C CYS A 76 -0.59 -10.09 -0.76
N LEU A 77 0.52 -9.46 -1.18
CA LEU A 77 1.84 -9.73 -0.63
C LEU A 77 1.91 -9.37 0.86
N LEU A 78 1.33 -8.24 1.25
CA LEU A 78 1.23 -7.86 2.66
C LEU A 78 0.42 -8.89 3.46
N ASN A 79 -0.72 -9.39 2.93
CA ASN A 79 -1.51 -10.44 3.56
C ASN A 79 -0.72 -11.75 3.71
N ILE A 80 0.10 -12.12 2.72
CA ILE A 80 1.03 -13.26 2.83
C ILE A 80 2.01 -13.04 3.98
N GLY A 81 2.60 -11.84 4.09
CA GLY A 81 3.50 -11.50 5.19
C GLY A 81 2.81 -11.56 6.55
N ILE A 82 1.61 -10.99 6.67
CA ILE A 82 0.80 -10.99 7.89
C ILE A 82 0.47 -12.43 8.32
N SER A 83 0.10 -13.31 7.39
CA SER A 83 -0.24 -14.71 7.67
C SER A 83 0.93 -15.53 8.18
N ARG A 84 2.18 -15.12 7.91
CA ARG A 84 3.41 -15.79 8.33
C ARG A 84 4.04 -15.19 9.58
N LEU A 85 3.44 -14.15 10.16
CA LEU A 85 3.89 -13.63 11.45
C LEU A 85 3.64 -14.65 12.56
N PRO A 86 4.45 -14.64 13.61
CA PRO A 86 4.23 -15.49 14.76
C PRO A 86 2.86 -15.21 15.43
N ALA A 87 2.28 -16.22 16.06
CA ALA A 87 0.95 -16.13 16.66
C ALA A 87 0.83 -15.00 17.72
N HIS A 88 1.93 -14.67 18.40
CA HIS A 88 1.99 -13.60 19.39
C HIS A 88 2.19 -12.19 18.81
N ALA A 89 2.23 -12.02 17.48
CA ALA A 89 2.36 -10.73 16.85
C ALA A 89 1.02 -9.97 16.91
N GLU A 90 0.79 -9.24 17.99
CA GLU A 90 -0.48 -8.55 18.24
C GLU A 90 -0.58 -7.18 17.60
N LYS A 91 0.56 -6.47 17.43
CA LYS A 91 0.64 -5.15 16.83
C LYS A 91 1.48 -5.19 15.55
N ILE A 92 0.85 -4.86 14.44
CA ILE A 92 1.41 -5.01 13.09
C ILE A 92 1.41 -3.65 12.41
N ALA A 93 2.47 -3.31 11.68
CA ALA A 93 2.49 -2.17 10.79
C ALA A 93 2.71 -2.63 9.34
N THR A 94 1.84 -2.20 8.43
CA THR A 94 2.04 -2.37 6.98
C THR A 94 2.63 -1.07 6.43
N ILE A 95 3.83 -1.11 5.90
CA ILE A 95 4.60 0.07 5.48
C ILE A 95 5.10 -0.14 4.05
N ASP A 96 4.95 0.88 3.20
CA ASP A 96 5.53 0.87 1.85
C ASP A 96 7.06 0.86 1.93
N ALA A 97 7.69 0.04 1.10
CA ALA A 97 9.13 -0.26 1.20
C ALA A 97 10.06 0.91 0.84
N ASP A 98 9.52 2.07 0.56
CA ASP A 98 10.22 3.31 0.19
C ASP A 98 9.97 4.47 1.16
N VAL A 99 9.39 4.20 2.33
CA VAL A 99 9.05 5.23 3.33
C VAL A 99 10.02 5.22 4.49
N THR A 100 10.46 6.39 4.93
CA THR A 100 11.26 6.56 6.16
C THR A 100 10.59 7.53 7.12
N PHE A 101 10.83 7.35 8.44
CA PHE A 101 10.26 8.18 9.49
C PHE A 101 11.33 9.16 10.00
N ARG A 102 11.00 10.45 10.05
CA ARG A 102 11.89 11.47 10.65
C ARG A 102 11.94 11.37 12.17
N ARG A 103 10.83 10.97 12.79
CA ARG A 103 10.73 10.85 14.25
C ARG A 103 11.40 9.55 14.72
N PRO A 104 12.43 9.59 15.59
CA PRO A 104 13.13 8.39 16.06
C PRO A 104 12.23 7.38 16.78
N HIS A 105 11.23 7.87 17.54
CA HIS A 105 10.33 7.03 18.36
C HIS A 105 8.99 6.73 17.69
N TRP A 106 8.95 6.69 16.36
CA TRP A 106 7.72 6.44 15.59
C TRP A 106 7.09 5.08 15.93
N ALA A 107 7.92 4.04 16.12
CA ALA A 107 7.46 2.70 16.41
C ALA A 107 6.86 2.59 17.81
N ALA A 108 7.51 3.14 18.83
CA ALA A 108 6.98 3.22 20.19
C ALA A 108 5.67 4.03 20.25
N ALA A 109 5.58 5.13 19.50
CA ALA A 109 4.36 5.93 19.40
C ALA A 109 3.24 5.16 18.69
N THR A 110 3.57 4.34 17.68
CA THR A 110 2.61 3.45 17.00
C THR A 110 2.09 2.37 17.94
N LEU A 111 2.99 1.73 18.71
CA LEU A 111 2.60 0.74 19.72
C LEU A 111 1.63 1.32 20.74
N ALA A 112 1.94 2.49 21.30
CA ALA A 112 1.07 3.18 22.26
C ALA A 112 -0.28 3.59 21.65
N ALA A 113 -0.30 4.08 20.41
CA ALA A 113 -1.54 4.44 19.72
C ALA A 113 -2.42 3.21 19.45
N LEU A 114 -1.83 2.05 19.16
CA LEU A 114 -2.55 0.78 18.99
C LEU A 114 -3.15 0.24 20.29
N ASP A 115 -2.75 0.73 21.48
CA ASP A 115 -3.47 0.42 22.73
C ASP A 115 -4.83 1.12 22.79
N LEU A 116 -4.99 2.23 22.10
CA LEU A 116 -6.20 3.05 22.11
C LEU A 116 -7.09 2.78 20.89
N TYR A 117 -6.49 2.56 19.72
CA TYR A 117 -7.20 2.44 18.45
C TYR A 117 -7.02 1.06 17.81
N PRO A 118 -8.03 0.53 17.10
CA PRO A 118 -7.93 -0.73 16.36
C PRO A 118 -7.00 -0.64 15.15
N VAL A 119 -6.89 0.57 14.58
CA VAL A 119 -6.04 0.89 13.43
C VAL A 119 -5.52 2.32 13.57
N VAL A 120 -4.29 2.57 13.15
CA VAL A 120 -3.66 3.89 13.19
C VAL A 120 -2.94 4.18 11.88
N GLN A 121 -2.99 5.42 11.40
CA GLN A 121 -2.03 5.86 10.39
C GLN A 121 -0.78 6.32 11.13
N THR A 122 0.37 5.74 10.79
CA THR A 122 1.61 5.86 11.60
C THR A 122 2.35 7.18 11.38
N TRP A 123 1.68 8.15 10.76
CA TRP A 123 2.21 9.45 10.39
C TRP A 123 1.05 10.46 10.21
N ASP A 124 1.34 11.76 10.31
CA ASP A 124 0.37 12.83 10.02
C ASP A 124 0.77 13.69 8.81
N THR A 125 2.06 13.81 8.53
CA THR A 125 2.61 14.59 7.42
C THR A 125 3.56 13.73 6.59
N ALA A 126 3.48 13.80 5.28
CA ALA A 126 4.41 13.13 4.37
C ALA A 126 5.06 14.16 3.44
N TYR A 127 6.37 14.02 3.23
CA TYR A 127 7.13 14.78 2.25
C TYR A 127 7.49 13.86 1.08
N ASP A 128 6.98 14.18 -0.11
CA ASP A 128 7.52 13.62 -1.33
C ASP A 128 8.79 14.36 -1.71
N LEU A 129 9.83 13.60 -1.96
CA LEU A 129 11.14 14.12 -2.31
C LEU A 129 11.41 14.00 -3.80
N GLY A 130 12.23 14.89 -4.32
CA GLY A 130 12.76 14.86 -5.68
C GLY A 130 14.01 14.00 -5.82
N PRO A 131 14.57 13.95 -7.05
CA PRO A 131 15.76 13.14 -7.36
C PRO A 131 17.00 13.47 -6.51
N ASN A 132 17.09 14.69 -6.00
CA ASN A 132 18.20 15.16 -5.16
C ASN A 132 17.77 15.35 -3.70
N ASP A 133 16.77 14.59 -3.25
CA ASP A 133 16.16 14.67 -1.92
C ASP A 133 15.54 16.06 -1.61
N GLU A 134 15.33 16.92 -2.60
CA GLU A 134 14.60 18.19 -2.44
C GLU A 134 13.11 17.95 -2.17
N HIS A 135 12.52 18.79 -1.34
CA HIS A 135 11.08 18.72 -1.04
C HIS A 135 10.26 19.16 -2.26
N ILE A 136 9.38 18.28 -2.75
CA ILE A 136 8.47 18.56 -3.88
C ILE A 136 7.06 18.87 -3.38
N GLN A 137 6.53 18.04 -2.48
CA GLN A 137 5.13 18.11 -2.08
C GLN A 137 4.93 17.64 -0.64
N THR A 138 3.99 18.29 0.05
CA THR A 138 3.51 17.86 1.38
C THR A 138 2.14 17.23 1.26
N HIS A 139 1.95 16.08 1.91
CA HIS A 139 0.65 15.44 2.09
C HIS A 139 0.26 15.40 3.54
N LYS A 140 -1.03 15.60 3.80
CA LYS A 140 -1.65 15.30 5.09
C LYS A 140 -2.21 13.88 5.07
N SER A 141 -2.09 13.16 6.19
CA SER A 141 -2.62 11.81 6.30
C SER A 141 -4.15 11.80 6.34
N PHE A 142 -4.75 10.70 5.85
CA PHE A 142 -6.18 10.49 5.86
C PHE A 142 -6.74 10.50 7.29
N ALA A 143 -6.10 9.80 8.21
CA ALA A 143 -6.54 9.75 9.60
C ALA A 143 -6.45 11.13 10.27
N SER A 144 -5.42 11.94 9.99
CA SER A 144 -5.33 13.31 10.50
C SER A 144 -6.43 14.22 9.97
N ALA A 145 -6.79 14.09 8.68
CA ALA A 145 -7.91 14.81 8.10
C ALA A 145 -9.24 14.37 8.72
N TRP A 146 -9.44 13.07 8.90
CA TRP A 146 -10.62 12.51 9.56
C TRP A 146 -10.79 13.04 10.99
N HIS A 147 -9.74 13.02 11.80
CA HIS A 147 -9.74 13.54 13.16
C HIS A 147 -10.06 15.05 13.24
N SER A 148 -9.59 15.82 12.28
CA SER A 148 -9.86 17.27 12.24
C SER A 148 -11.24 17.62 11.71
N GLY A 149 -12.06 16.62 11.33
CA GLY A 149 -13.35 16.86 10.68
C GLY A 149 -13.25 17.41 9.25
N ALA A 150 -12.05 17.35 8.65
CA ALA A 150 -11.87 17.76 7.26
C ALA A 150 -12.58 16.78 6.31
N PRO A 151 -13.12 17.24 5.18
CA PRO A 151 -13.77 16.37 4.22
C PRO A 151 -12.80 15.30 3.70
N VAL A 152 -13.13 14.02 3.88
CA VAL A 152 -12.41 12.88 3.30
C VAL A 152 -13.14 12.27 2.11
N VAL A 153 -14.38 12.70 1.88
CA VAL A 153 -15.18 12.37 0.69
C VAL A 153 -15.36 13.63 -0.12
N ALA A 154 -14.84 13.63 -1.35
CA ALA A 154 -15.08 14.74 -2.26
C ALA A 154 -16.48 14.68 -2.86
N GLY A 155 -17.05 15.81 -3.03
CA GLY A 155 -18.15 16.04 -3.96
C GLY A 155 -17.64 16.01 -5.41
N GLY A 156 -17.42 14.80 -5.98
CA GLY A 156 -16.99 14.63 -7.36
C GLY A 156 -15.47 14.68 -7.60
N ALA A 157 -15.06 14.72 -8.87
CA ALA A 157 -13.68 14.63 -9.37
C ALA A 157 -12.67 15.68 -8.85
N LYS A 158 -13.06 16.53 -7.93
CA LYS A 158 -12.23 17.66 -7.46
C LYS A 158 -11.00 17.24 -6.68
N PHE A 159 -11.01 16.07 -6.01
CA PHE A 159 -9.86 15.60 -5.22
C PHE A 159 -8.71 15.02 -6.04
N TRP A 160 -8.97 14.65 -7.27
CA TRP A 160 -7.96 14.08 -8.16
C TRP A 160 -7.29 15.11 -9.06
N ARG A 161 -7.69 16.40 -8.97
CA ARG A 161 -7.08 17.46 -9.77
C ARG A 161 -5.73 17.84 -9.17
N PHE A 162 -4.70 17.65 -9.97
CA PHE A 162 -3.41 18.28 -9.77
C PHE A 162 -3.53 19.78 -10.08
N SER A 163 -3.89 20.59 -9.10
CA SER A 163 -3.79 22.04 -9.25
C SER A 163 -2.36 22.46 -8.92
N GLY A 164 -1.65 23.00 -9.88
CA GLY A 164 -0.30 23.53 -9.66
C GLY A 164 0.77 22.48 -9.32
N GLY A 165 0.56 21.20 -9.67
CA GLY A 165 1.53 20.12 -9.46
C GLY A 165 1.38 19.34 -8.17
N GLY A 166 0.32 19.54 -7.38
CA GLY A 166 0.08 18.87 -6.11
C GLY A 166 -1.18 18.00 -6.08
N TYR A 167 -1.12 16.93 -5.31
CA TYR A 167 -2.24 16.06 -4.98
C TYR A 167 -2.88 16.56 -3.67
N GLU A 168 -4.10 17.09 -3.74
CA GLU A 168 -4.74 17.77 -2.58
C GLU A 168 -5.55 16.85 -1.67
N TYR A 169 -5.69 15.57 -2.01
CA TYR A 169 -6.48 14.63 -1.23
C TYR A 169 -5.71 14.16 0.03
N PRO A 170 -6.37 14.00 1.20
CA PRO A 170 -5.75 13.40 2.37
C PRO A 170 -5.23 12.00 2.04
N HIS A 171 -3.93 11.80 2.17
CA HIS A 171 -3.26 10.63 1.60
C HIS A 171 -3.58 9.34 2.39
N PRO A 172 -4.17 8.31 1.75
CA PRO A 172 -4.59 7.08 2.42
C PRO A 172 -3.51 6.01 2.49
N GLY A 173 -2.37 6.18 1.82
CA GLY A 173 -1.31 5.19 1.67
C GLY A 173 -0.16 5.32 2.66
N TYR A 174 0.98 4.82 2.26
CA TYR A 174 2.28 4.79 2.91
C TYR A 174 2.41 3.82 4.08
N ALA A 175 1.74 4.07 5.22
CA ALA A 175 1.97 3.26 6.42
C ALA A 175 0.76 3.27 7.35
N TRP A 176 0.33 2.07 7.77
CA TRP A 176 -0.75 1.83 8.71
C TRP A 176 -0.34 0.83 9.78
N GLY A 177 -0.71 1.10 11.03
CA GLY A 177 -0.61 0.17 12.15
C GLY A 177 -1.97 -0.49 12.42
N TRP A 178 -1.95 -1.75 12.83
CA TRP A 178 -3.13 -2.60 13.01
C TRP A 178 -3.00 -3.43 14.29
N ARG A 179 -4.11 -3.59 15.02
CA ARG A 179 -4.19 -4.73 15.94
C ARG A 179 -4.40 -6.00 15.15
N ARG A 180 -3.71 -7.08 15.49
CA ARG A 180 -3.85 -8.38 14.82
C ARG A 180 -5.30 -8.81 14.75
N ARG A 181 -6.01 -8.78 15.88
CA ARG A 181 -7.43 -9.14 15.95
C ARG A 181 -8.31 -8.35 14.99
N THR A 182 -7.97 -7.08 14.74
CA THR A 182 -8.71 -6.25 13.78
C THR A 182 -8.50 -6.75 12.36
N LEU A 183 -7.25 -7.01 11.96
CA LEU A 183 -6.95 -7.62 10.66
C LEU A 183 -7.66 -8.96 10.46
N ASP A 184 -7.64 -9.82 11.47
CA ASP A 184 -8.29 -11.13 11.39
C ASP A 184 -9.80 -10.99 11.18
N ARG A 185 -10.47 -10.08 11.89
CA ARG A 185 -11.93 -9.87 11.79
C ARG A 185 -12.37 -9.19 10.49
N ILE A 186 -11.55 -8.30 9.94
CA ILE A 186 -11.87 -7.68 8.64
C ILE A 186 -11.49 -8.57 7.45
N GLY A 187 -10.75 -9.69 7.69
CA GLY A 187 -10.30 -10.63 6.67
C GLY A 187 -9.03 -10.16 5.95
N GLY A 188 -8.14 -9.45 6.63
CA GLY A 188 -6.90 -8.89 6.07
C GLY A 188 -7.12 -7.62 5.26
N LEU A 189 -6.11 -7.21 4.51
CA LEU A 189 -6.16 -6.06 3.61
C LEU A 189 -6.97 -6.39 2.35
N PHE A 190 -7.58 -5.38 1.73
CA PHE A 190 -8.35 -5.55 0.49
C PHE A 190 -7.41 -5.84 -0.69
N GLU A 191 -7.33 -7.08 -1.13
CA GLU A 191 -6.36 -7.57 -2.12
C GLU A 191 -6.89 -7.71 -3.56
N LEU A 192 -8.18 -7.43 -3.78
CA LEU A 192 -8.82 -7.61 -5.09
C LEU A 192 -8.66 -6.40 -6.02
N GLY A 193 -7.86 -5.42 -5.64
CA GLY A 193 -7.68 -4.16 -6.37
C GLY A 193 -7.13 -4.32 -7.78
N GLY A 194 -6.29 -5.33 -8.03
CA GLY A 194 -5.74 -5.69 -9.33
C GLY A 194 -4.85 -4.65 -10.02
N MET A 195 -5.05 -3.36 -9.75
CA MET A 195 -4.30 -2.23 -10.32
C MET A 195 -3.79 -1.20 -9.31
N GLY A 196 -4.02 -1.44 -8.03
CA GLY A 196 -3.78 -0.49 -6.95
C GLY A 196 -5.08 0.15 -6.44
N SER A 197 -4.96 1.28 -5.74
CA SER A 197 -6.06 1.96 -5.04
C SER A 197 -6.65 1.17 -3.86
N GLY A 198 -6.04 0.07 -3.43
CA GLY A 198 -6.46 -0.69 -2.26
C GLY A 198 -6.47 0.17 -1.00
N ASP A 199 -5.45 1.00 -0.81
CA ASP A 199 -5.34 1.97 0.28
C ASP A 199 -6.51 2.97 0.31
N HIS A 200 -6.94 3.48 -0.85
CA HIS A 200 -8.09 4.39 -0.96
C HIS A 200 -9.41 3.70 -0.62
N HIS A 201 -9.63 2.49 -1.15
CA HIS A 201 -10.81 1.70 -0.82
C HIS A 201 -10.87 1.38 0.68
N MET A 202 -9.74 0.97 1.26
CA MET A 202 -9.64 0.64 2.68
C MET A 202 -9.88 1.87 3.56
N ALA A 203 -9.23 3.00 3.28
CA ALA A 203 -9.39 4.22 4.09
C ALA A 203 -10.84 4.69 4.13
N LEU A 204 -11.50 4.80 2.97
CA LEU A 204 -12.92 5.17 2.91
C LEU A 204 -13.84 4.08 3.46
N GLY A 205 -13.48 2.81 3.30
CA GLY A 205 -14.22 1.69 3.87
C GLY A 205 -14.25 1.71 5.40
N MET A 206 -13.12 1.99 6.05
CA MET A 206 -13.00 2.09 7.50
C MET A 206 -13.88 3.19 8.13
N VAL A 207 -14.21 4.23 7.36
CA VAL A 207 -15.07 5.34 7.81
C VAL A 207 -16.48 5.29 7.21
N GLY A 208 -16.85 4.18 6.55
CA GLY A 208 -18.20 3.96 6.04
C GLY A 208 -18.54 4.63 4.70
N HIS A 209 -17.52 5.06 3.96
CA HIS A 209 -17.67 5.78 2.68
C HIS A 209 -17.13 5.01 1.47
N ALA A 210 -17.12 3.67 1.50
CA ALA A 210 -16.56 2.82 0.44
C ALA A 210 -17.09 3.17 -0.97
N GLY A 211 -18.36 3.50 -1.11
CA GLY A 211 -18.96 3.85 -2.39
C GLY A 211 -18.29 5.05 -3.07
N ALA A 212 -17.77 5.99 -2.28
CA ALA A 212 -17.07 7.17 -2.79
C ALA A 212 -15.67 6.85 -3.37
N SER A 213 -15.12 5.67 -3.06
CA SER A 213 -13.83 5.21 -3.61
C SER A 213 -13.95 4.57 -5.00
N LEU A 214 -15.17 4.27 -5.44
CA LEU A 214 -15.41 3.50 -6.65
C LEU A 214 -15.71 4.44 -7.82
N PRO A 215 -14.93 4.38 -8.92
CA PRO A 215 -15.28 5.10 -10.13
C PRO A 215 -16.57 4.54 -10.75
N GLY A 216 -17.27 5.36 -11.51
CA GLY A 216 -18.39 4.91 -12.32
C GLY A 216 -17.95 3.84 -13.33
N GLY A 217 -18.83 2.86 -13.59
CA GLY A 217 -18.56 1.84 -14.61
C GLY A 217 -17.76 0.61 -14.15
N VAL A 218 -17.37 0.50 -12.87
CA VAL A 218 -16.79 -0.75 -12.34
C VAL A 218 -17.82 -1.89 -12.38
N THR A 219 -17.35 -3.12 -12.55
CA THR A 219 -18.22 -4.30 -12.55
C THR A 219 -18.95 -4.48 -11.22
N ALA A 220 -20.09 -5.15 -11.25
CA ALA A 220 -20.85 -5.47 -10.04
C ALA A 220 -20.03 -6.30 -9.05
N ALA A 221 -19.21 -7.23 -9.54
CA ALA A 221 -18.34 -8.06 -8.71
C ALA A 221 -17.22 -7.23 -8.02
N TYR A 222 -16.60 -6.29 -8.76
CA TYR A 222 -15.61 -5.39 -8.14
C TYR A 222 -16.23 -4.56 -7.02
N ARG A 223 -17.38 -3.93 -7.30
CA ARG A 223 -18.15 -3.16 -6.31
C ARG A 223 -18.50 -4.02 -5.09
N ALA A 224 -19.02 -5.23 -5.31
CA ALA A 224 -19.40 -6.15 -4.24
C ALA A 224 -18.18 -6.52 -3.36
N GLY A 225 -17.02 -6.76 -3.96
CA GLY A 225 -15.78 -7.02 -3.22
C GLY A 225 -15.36 -5.88 -2.30
N VAL A 226 -15.37 -4.63 -2.82
CA VAL A 226 -15.05 -3.44 -2.02
C VAL A 226 -16.08 -3.23 -0.89
N VAL A 227 -17.38 -3.35 -1.19
CA VAL A 227 -18.46 -3.18 -0.18
C VAL A 227 -18.34 -4.27 0.89
N ALA A 228 -18.17 -5.54 0.53
CA ALA A 228 -18.07 -6.62 1.49
C ALA A 228 -16.87 -6.47 2.45
N TRP A 229 -15.71 -6.00 1.95
CA TRP A 229 -14.59 -5.66 2.81
C TRP A 229 -14.91 -4.47 3.73
N SER A 230 -15.49 -3.43 3.16
CA SER A 230 -15.87 -2.21 3.88
C SER A 230 -16.89 -2.47 5.00
N ASP A 231 -17.86 -3.35 4.77
CA ASP A 231 -18.87 -3.69 5.80
C ASP A 231 -18.22 -4.34 7.02
N ARG A 232 -17.26 -5.26 6.82
CA ARG A 232 -16.48 -5.83 7.92
C ARG A 232 -15.65 -4.76 8.65
N ALA A 233 -14.96 -3.91 7.87
CA ALA A 233 -14.15 -2.82 8.42
C ALA A 233 -15.01 -1.81 9.20
N ARG A 234 -16.18 -1.46 8.69
CA ARG A 234 -17.12 -0.57 9.35
C ARG A 234 -17.64 -1.13 10.69
N ILE A 235 -17.91 -2.42 10.76
CA ILE A 235 -18.34 -3.09 12.00
C ILE A 235 -17.21 -3.11 13.03
N GLU A 236 -16.00 -3.47 12.63
CA GLU A 236 -14.86 -3.66 13.56
C GLU A 236 -14.17 -2.35 13.93
N ILE A 237 -14.03 -1.43 13.00
CA ILE A 237 -13.26 -0.18 13.17
C ILE A 237 -14.20 1.00 13.45
N ASN A 238 -15.30 1.11 12.71
CA ASN A 238 -16.34 2.14 12.86
C ASN A 238 -15.78 3.57 12.95
N GLY A 239 -14.84 3.91 12.06
CA GLY A 239 -14.21 5.24 12.02
C GLY A 239 -13.26 5.55 13.18
N LYS A 240 -12.98 4.61 14.08
CA LYS A 240 -12.02 4.76 15.19
C LYS A 240 -10.59 4.63 14.67
N LEU A 241 -10.17 5.59 13.87
CA LEU A 241 -8.82 5.68 13.34
C LEU A 241 -7.94 6.45 14.32
N GLY A 242 -6.76 5.93 14.62
CA GLY A 242 -5.72 6.68 15.30
C GLY A 242 -4.77 7.37 14.31
N VAL A 243 -4.02 8.35 14.78
CA VAL A 243 -2.94 8.99 14.03
C VAL A 243 -1.73 9.15 14.93
N VAL A 244 -0.55 8.82 14.41
CA VAL A 244 0.72 9.10 15.07
C VAL A 244 1.29 10.40 14.50
N HIS A 245 1.50 11.41 15.37
CA HIS A 245 2.09 12.66 14.93
C HIS A 245 3.55 12.47 14.57
N GLY A 246 3.91 12.81 13.34
CA GLY A 246 5.27 12.73 12.85
C GLY A 246 5.31 12.75 11.32
N THR A 247 6.48 13.12 10.81
CA THR A 247 6.72 13.27 9.39
C THR A 247 7.38 12.02 8.83
N ILE A 248 6.88 11.56 7.68
CA ILE A 248 7.55 10.57 6.85
C ILE A 248 8.13 11.22 5.60
N GLU A 249 9.12 10.57 5.03
CA GLU A 249 9.71 10.91 3.73
C GLU A 249 9.46 9.77 2.75
N HIS A 250 9.05 10.15 1.55
CA HIS A 250 8.86 9.26 0.42
C HIS A 250 9.79 9.71 -0.71
N PRO A 251 10.93 9.03 -0.88
CA PRO A 251 11.93 9.37 -1.88
C PRO A 251 11.44 9.24 -3.31
N PHE A 252 12.12 9.90 -4.21
CA PHE A 252 11.82 9.85 -5.64
C PHE A 252 12.10 8.46 -6.24
N HIS A 253 11.15 7.95 -7.02
CA HIS A 253 11.27 6.77 -7.84
C HIS A 253 10.39 6.89 -9.09
N GLY A 254 10.83 7.70 -10.03
CA GLY A 254 10.11 8.02 -11.25
C GLY A 254 9.08 9.14 -11.09
N ARG A 255 8.67 9.69 -12.22
CA ARG A 255 7.77 10.85 -12.26
C ARG A 255 6.35 10.47 -11.88
N LYS A 256 5.67 11.35 -11.15
CA LYS A 256 4.24 11.15 -10.81
C LYS A 256 3.33 11.12 -12.04
N SER A 257 3.65 11.88 -13.09
CA SER A 257 2.95 11.85 -14.38
C SER A 257 2.87 10.45 -14.97
N ASP A 258 3.96 9.68 -14.86
CA ASP A 258 4.09 8.36 -15.48
C ASP A 258 3.31 7.28 -14.71
N ARG A 259 2.82 7.59 -13.51
CA ARG A 259 1.95 6.71 -12.70
C ARG A 259 0.50 6.71 -13.16
N ALA A 260 0.11 7.63 -14.05
CA ALA A 260 -1.20 7.71 -14.70
C ALA A 260 -2.38 7.43 -13.75
N TYR A 261 -2.40 8.08 -12.57
CA TYR A 261 -3.39 7.79 -11.51
C TYR A 261 -4.86 7.87 -11.98
N GLU A 262 -5.17 8.75 -12.92
CA GLU A 262 -6.49 8.85 -13.53
C GLU A 262 -6.68 7.82 -14.66
N GLY A 263 -5.73 7.74 -15.59
CA GLY A 263 -5.83 6.91 -16.78
C GLY A 263 -5.76 5.40 -16.52
N ARG A 264 -5.20 4.96 -15.37
CA ARG A 264 -5.13 3.52 -15.07
C ARG A 264 -6.51 2.88 -14.86
N TRP A 265 -7.52 3.64 -14.39
CA TRP A 265 -8.88 3.14 -14.26
C TRP A 265 -9.53 2.87 -15.61
N ASP A 266 -9.27 3.71 -16.63
CA ASP A 266 -9.83 3.54 -17.98
C ASP A 266 -9.52 2.16 -18.56
N MET A 267 -8.32 1.63 -18.27
CA MET A 267 -7.92 0.29 -18.69
C MET A 267 -8.85 -0.78 -18.09
N PHE A 268 -9.13 -0.72 -16.79
CA PHE A 268 -10.00 -1.69 -16.11
C PHE A 268 -11.46 -1.54 -16.51
N LEU A 269 -11.95 -0.30 -16.63
CA LEU A 269 -13.32 -0.02 -17.07
C LEU A 269 -13.55 -0.51 -18.51
N ARG A 270 -12.62 -0.20 -19.41
CA ARG A 270 -12.70 -0.60 -20.83
C ARG A 270 -12.75 -2.10 -21.02
N HIS A 271 -12.03 -2.85 -20.21
CA HIS A 271 -11.98 -4.31 -20.28
C HIS A 271 -12.97 -5.01 -19.33
N GLY A 272 -13.81 -4.26 -18.61
CA GLY A 272 -14.78 -4.81 -17.68
C GLY A 272 -14.13 -5.72 -16.65
N PHE A 273 -13.10 -5.25 -15.95
CA PHE A 273 -12.35 -6.05 -14.98
C PHE A 273 -13.26 -6.58 -13.88
N ASP A 274 -13.26 -7.90 -13.72
CA ASP A 274 -13.98 -8.64 -12.70
C ASP A 274 -13.00 -9.47 -11.86
N PRO A 275 -12.76 -9.10 -10.58
CA PRO A 275 -11.76 -9.77 -9.77
C PRO A 275 -12.07 -11.24 -9.48
N MET A 276 -13.33 -11.67 -9.63
CA MET A 276 -13.73 -13.05 -9.36
C MET A 276 -13.39 -14.01 -10.50
N THR A 277 -13.29 -13.49 -11.73
CA THR A 277 -12.96 -14.28 -12.92
C THR A 277 -11.60 -13.97 -13.51
N ASP A 278 -11.13 -12.72 -13.34
CA ASP A 278 -9.92 -12.24 -13.99
C ASP A 278 -8.68 -12.35 -13.12
N LEU A 279 -8.86 -12.71 -11.85
CA LEU A 279 -7.77 -13.00 -10.91
C LEU A 279 -7.78 -14.48 -10.51
N LYS A 280 -6.60 -15.03 -10.29
CA LYS A 280 -6.39 -16.36 -9.69
C LYS A 280 -5.31 -16.27 -8.63
N ARG A 281 -5.28 -17.22 -7.72
CA ARG A 281 -4.20 -17.36 -6.75
C ARG A 281 -3.28 -18.51 -7.17
N ASN A 282 -2.00 -18.25 -7.26
CA ASN A 282 -1.02 -19.26 -7.62
C ASN A 282 -0.57 -20.09 -6.39
N LEU A 283 0.30 -21.08 -6.60
CA LEU A 283 0.79 -21.97 -5.55
C LEU A 283 1.63 -21.24 -4.46
N SER A 284 2.20 -20.08 -4.77
CA SER A 284 2.88 -19.24 -3.78
C SER A 284 1.91 -18.36 -2.97
N GLY A 285 0.60 -18.42 -3.27
CA GLY A 285 -0.42 -17.60 -2.65
C GLY A 285 -0.60 -16.21 -3.29
N VAL A 286 0.18 -15.87 -4.32
CA VAL A 286 0.13 -14.56 -4.98
C VAL A 286 -1.06 -14.47 -5.92
N ILE A 287 -1.77 -13.35 -5.87
CA ILE A 287 -2.83 -13.04 -6.83
C ILE A 287 -2.21 -12.62 -8.17
N GLU A 288 -2.66 -13.25 -9.23
CA GLU A 288 -2.23 -13.07 -10.62
C GLU A 288 -3.44 -12.87 -11.53
N PHE A 289 -3.23 -12.32 -12.73
CA PHE A 289 -4.26 -12.40 -13.78
C PHE A 289 -4.53 -13.85 -14.18
N ALA A 290 -5.79 -14.16 -14.44
CA ALA A 290 -6.22 -15.51 -14.77
C ALA A 290 -5.83 -15.97 -16.18
N GLY A 291 -5.50 -15.06 -17.08
CA GLY A 291 -5.16 -15.33 -18.48
C GLY A 291 -6.36 -15.29 -19.44
N ASN A 292 -7.55 -14.98 -18.93
CA ASN A 292 -8.79 -14.93 -19.72
C ASN A 292 -9.02 -13.60 -20.46
N LYS A 293 -8.28 -12.55 -20.11
CA LYS A 293 -8.34 -11.21 -20.73
C LYS A 293 -6.96 -10.74 -21.20
N PRO A 294 -6.40 -11.34 -22.27
CA PRO A 294 -5.03 -11.02 -22.70
C PRO A 294 -4.84 -9.55 -23.11
N ASP A 295 -5.89 -8.85 -23.57
CA ASP A 295 -5.82 -7.44 -23.90
C ASP A 295 -5.66 -6.56 -22.65
N LEU A 296 -6.35 -6.89 -21.56
CA LEU A 296 -6.17 -6.26 -20.25
C LEU A 296 -4.75 -6.48 -19.74
N GLU A 297 -4.24 -7.69 -19.78
CA GLU A 297 -2.90 -8.02 -19.32
C GLU A 297 -1.82 -7.28 -20.12
N ARG A 298 -1.97 -7.20 -21.46
CA ARG A 298 -1.09 -6.39 -22.31
C ARG A 298 -1.16 -4.89 -21.99
N ALA A 299 -2.36 -4.38 -21.72
CA ALA A 299 -2.54 -2.98 -21.34
C ALA A 299 -1.86 -2.68 -19.99
N PHE A 300 -1.96 -3.60 -19.04
CA PHE A 300 -1.33 -3.48 -17.73
C PHE A 300 0.21 -3.58 -17.81
N ASP A 301 0.75 -4.47 -18.65
CA ASP A 301 2.20 -4.54 -18.91
C ASP A 301 2.74 -3.23 -19.50
N ARG A 302 2.05 -2.65 -20.49
CA ARG A 302 2.42 -1.33 -21.05
C ARG A 302 2.38 -0.24 -19.97
N TYR A 303 1.35 -0.23 -19.14
CA TYR A 303 1.23 0.73 -18.05
C TYR A 303 2.41 0.62 -17.07
N LEU A 304 2.79 -0.60 -16.66
CA LEU A 304 3.92 -0.79 -15.76
C LEU A 304 5.24 -0.32 -16.39
N ARG A 305 5.47 -0.64 -17.66
CA ARG A 305 6.70 -0.20 -18.39
C ARG A 305 6.80 1.31 -18.51
N ALA A 306 5.67 1.99 -18.73
CA ALA A 306 5.61 3.44 -18.85
C ALA A 306 5.92 4.19 -17.54
N ARG A 307 5.98 3.50 -16.39
CA ARG A 307 6.30 4.13 -15.10
C ARG A 307 7.75 4.56 -14.95
N GLU A 308 8.68 3.98 -15.71
CA GLU A 308 10.10 4.36 -15.79
C GLU A 308 10.73 4.74 -14.43
N GLU A 309 10.61 3.85 -13.43
CA GLU A 309 10.94 4.18 -12.03
C GLU A 309 12.44 4.40 -11.75
N ASP A 310 13.32 4.05 -12.68
CA ASP A 310 14.77 4.32 -12.58
C ASP A 310 15.18 5.68 -13.17
N VAL A 311 14.24 6.48 -13.68
CA VAL A 311 14.53 7.84 -14.18
C VAL A 311 14.77 8.78 -13.00
N ASN A 312 15.89 9.53 -13.06
CA ASN A 312 16.32 10.45 -12.00
C ASN A 312 16.07 11.93 -12.37
N THR A 313 15.03 12.24 -13.15
CA THR A 313 14.71 13.60 -13.55
C THR A 313 13.22 13.88 -13.36
N LEU A 314 12.86 15.12 -13.05
CA LEU A 314 11.48 15.57 -12.92
C LEU A 314 10.82 15.88 -14.27
N THR A 315 11.61 16.07 -15.31
CA THR A 315 11.18 16.45 -16.67
C THR A 315 11.42 15.36 -17.68
#